data_1930f2d99fe7c206bd693bc0e44f9f8e
#
_entry.id   1930f2d99fe7c206bd693bc0e44f9f8e
#
_cell.length_a   1.000
_cell.length_b   1.000
_cell.length_c   1.000
_cell.angle_alpha   90.00
_cell.angle_beta   90.00
_cell.angle_gamma   90.00
#
_symmetry.space_group_name_H-M   'P 1'
#
loop_
_entity.id
_entity.type
_entity.pdbx_description
1 polymer ?
#
loop_
_entity_poly.entity_id
_entity_poly.type
_entity_poly.pdbx_seq_one_letter_code
_entity_poly.pdbx_strand_id
1 'polypeptide(L)'
;MKRKLLISLSLFFLIACDSADQSNSFEMTVGGTGVPNTVGTQHFSEFKESVEQELPEAKVKMLVFGQLGSEENIVSGLRRNRVQFANLSAIITSTLIPETALLYAPFLFDNEKEADFIFDNYLTEIYKELLAENGLEFIAWSEIGFHNIYGKEPIILPSDAIGKRYRVSASLSSRYFAEAIGADLIPMGYGEIVQSLQTGLIEAGDNSIALYVKTGKEQEAPHYTLTRHSLGMSLMVARKAWWDGLTNNEQKVIGEAWPKVEIARKQLRAEAIEDLSNAEAMGIIVHSLDTEQRALWKKASQGQIERMADTIGGRSQDLLSLIKKGKADYKAQFSE
;
A
#
# COMPACT_ATOMS: atom_id res chain seq x y z
N MET A 1 -86.88 -35.50 23.21
CA MET A 1 -85.43 -35.39 23.32
C MET A 1 -84.87 -35.49 21.91
N LYS A 2 -84.51 -34.34 21.30
CA LYS A 2 -83.93 -34.29 19.97
C LYS A 2 -82.50 -33.72 20.14
N ARG A 3 -81.45 -34.54 19.93
CA ARG A 3 -80.01 -34.16 19.85
C ARG A 3 -79.73 -33.49 18.51
N LYS A 4 -79.32 -32.23 18.57
CA LYS A 4 -78.77 -31.53 17.38
C LYS A 4 -77.27 -31.82 17.32
N LEU A 5 -76.86 -32.35 16.20
CA LEU A 5 -75.45 -32.61 15.83
C LEU A 5 -74.91 -31.34 15.20
N LEU A 6 -73.94 -30.67 15.85
CA LEU A 6 -73.19 -29.55 15.29
C LEU A 6 -71.95 -30.09 14.54
N ILE A 7 -71.97 -29.92 13.23
CA ILE A 7 -70.79 -30.18 12.39
C ILE A 7 -69.94 -28.94 12.36
N SER A 8 -68.79 -29.02 12.99
CA SER A 8 -67.76 -27.96 12.96
C SER A 8 -66.94 -28.11 11.68
N LEU A 9 -67.02 -27.12 10.79
CA LEU A 9 -66.26 -27.04 9.54
C LEU A 9 -64.95 -26.34 9.84
N SER A 10 -63.84 -27.09 9.99
CA SER A 10 -62.51 -26.57 10.17
C SER A 10 -61.94 -26.08 8.84
N LEU A 11 -61.86 -24.76 8.70
CA LEU A 11 -61.20 -24.11 7.56
C LEU A 11 -59.67 -24.20 7.76
N PHE A 12 -59.00 -25.05 7.00
CA PHE A 12 -57.56 -25.07 6.91
C PHE A 12 -57.09 -23.86 6.07
N PHE A 13 -56.53 -22.83 6.73
CA PHE A 13 -55.76 -21.82 6.05
C PHE A 13 -54.40 -22.42 5.69
N LEU A 14 -54.18 -22.67 4.43
CA LEU A 14 -52.86 -22.90 3.86
C LEU A 14 -52.14 -21.53 3.88
N ILE A 15 -51.30 -21.31 4.89
CA ILE A 15 -50.32 -20.26 4.83
C ILE A 15 -49.27 -20.70 3.81
N ALA A 16 -49.36 -20.16 2.59
CA ALA A 16 -48.25 -20.16 1.66
C ALA A 16 -47.14 -19.33 2.34
N CYS A 17 -46.11 -20.00 2.85
CA CYS A 17 -44.84 -19.35 3.08
C CYS A 17 -44.31 -18.88 1.74
N ASP A 18 -44.52 -17.62 1.45
CA ASP A 18 -43.76 -16.89 0.47
C ASP A 18 -42.30 -16.96 0.97
N SER A 19 -41.50 -17.81 0.36
CA SER A 19 -40.05 -17.76 0.53
C SER A 19 -39.60 -16.43 -0.08
N ALA A 20 -39.67 -15.36 0.72
CA ALA A 20 -38.95 -14.15 0.44
C ALA A 20 -37.51 -14.60 0.19
N ASP A 21 -37.08 -14.45 -1.02
CA ASP A 21 -35.69 -14.53 -1.43
C ASP A 21 -34.94 -13.58 -0.49
N GLN A 22 -34.35 -14.12 0.57
CA GLN A 22 -33.42 -13.37 1.40
C GLN A 22 -32.24 -13.12 0.49
N SER A 23 -32.28 -12.02 -0.26
CA SER A 23 -31.08 -11.46 -0.86
C SER A 23 -30.07 -11.36 0.28
N ASN A 24 -29.08 -12.22 0.23
CA ASN A 24 -28.06 -12.34 1.25
C ASN A 24 -27.15 -11.09 1.13
N SER A 25 -27.68 -9.93 1.57
CA SER A 25 -26.90 -8.69 1.54
C SER A 25 -25.70 -8.87 2.45
N PHE A 26 -24.51 -8.70 1.91
CA PHE A 26 -23.30 -8.67 2.71
C PHE A 26 -22.73 -7.25 2.78
N GLU A 27 -22.19 -6.91 3.92
CA GLU A 27 -21.45 -5.66 4.10
C GLU A 27 -19.95 -5.95 4.00
N MET A 28 -19.26 -5.16 3.18
CA MET A 28 -17.81 -5.18 3.09
C MET A 28 -17.26 -3.82 3.53
N THR A 29 -16.47 -3.79 4.59
CA THR A 29 -15.72 -2.61 5.01
C THR A 29 -14.35 -2.62 4.35
N VAL A 30 -14.04 -1.56 3.62
CA VAL A 30 -12.76 -1.30 2.98
C VAL A 30 -11.96 -0.32 3.82
N GLY A 31 -10.75 -0.69 4.22
CA GLY A 31 -9.83 0.14 4.98
C GLY A 31 -8.67 0.68 4.13
N GLY A 32 -8.24 1.90 4.44
CA GLY A 32 -7.10 2.54 3.80
C GLY A 32 -6.70 3.84 4.48
N THR A 33 -5.55 4.37 4.07
CA THR A 33 -5.02 5.66 4.51
C THR A 33 -4.82 6.61 3.32
N GLY A 34 -5.79 6.60 2.41
CA GLY A 34 -5.78 7.43 1.20
C GLY A 34 -5.77 8.92 1.53
N VAL A 35 -5.10 9.67 0.70
CA VAL A 35 -5.10 11.14 0.74
C VAL A 35 -6.18 11.64 -0.23
N PRO A 36 -7.11 12.50 0.21
CA PRO A 36 -8.15 13.04 -0.67
C PRO A 36 -7.58 13.68 -1.95
N ASN A 37 -8.33 13.60 -3.02
CA ASN A 37 -7.97 14.17 -4.34
C ASN A 37 -6.69 13.58 -4.95
N THR A 38 -6.42 12.30 -4.68
CA THR A 38 -5.36 11.54 -5.35
C THR A 38 -5.96 10.48 -6.26
N VAL A 39 -5.18 10.07 -7.28
CA VAL A 39 -5.52 8.91 -8.12
C VAL A 39 -5.72 7.65 -7.28
N GLY A 40 -4.92 7.45 -6.23
CA GLY A 40 -5.09 6.32 -5.33
C GLY A 40 -6.47 6.29 -4.65
N THR A 41 -7.04 7.45 -4.29
CA THR A 41 -8.39 7.51 -3.72
C THR A 41 -9.49 7.42 -4.76
N GLN A 42 -9.24 7.83 -6.00
CA GLN A 42 -10.14 7.57 -7.12
C GLN A 42 -10.30 6.07 -7.37
N HIS A 43 -9.22 5.29 -7.33
CA HIS A 43 -9.27 3.83 -7.48
C HIS A 43 -10.20 3.17 -6.43
N PHE A 44 -10.22 3.67 -5.20
CA PHE A 44 -11.16 3.17 -4.20
C PHE A 44 -12.62 3.47 -4.58
N SER A 45 -12.90 4.64 -5.14
CA SER A 45 -14.25 4.99 -5.59
C SER A 45 -14.69 4.10 -6.76
N GLU A 46 -13.81 3.92 -7.75
CA GLU A 46 -14.04 3.01 -8.88
C GLU A 46 -14.27 1.56 -8.42
N PHE A 47 -13.47 1.09 -7.46
CA PHE A 47 -13.66 -0.23 -6.85
C PHE A 47 -15.05 -0.38 -6.22
N LYS A 48 -15.47 0.59 -5.40
CA LYS A 48 -16.80 0.57 -4.77
C LYS A 48 -17.91 0.54 -5.81
N GLU A 49 -17.84 1.44 -6.79
CA GLU A 49 -18.87 1.55 -7.84
C GLU A 49 -18.95 0.25 -8.65
N SER A 50 -17.81 -0.34 -9.02
CA SER A 50 -17.76 -1.60 -9.75
C SER A 50 -18.37 -2.75 -8.96
N VAL A 51 -18.03 -2.89 -7.67
CA VAL A 51 -18.61 -3.96 -6.82
C VAL A 51 -20.11 -3.80 -6.64
N GLU A 52 -20.59 -2.59 -6.30
CA GLU A 52 -22.03 -2.36 -6.06
C GLU A 52 -22.87 -2.43 -7.34
N GLN A 53 -22.27 -2.20 -8.52
CA GLN A 53 -22.92 -2.35 -9.82
C GLN A 53 -23.09 -3.83 -10.19
N GLU A 54 -22.05 -4.65 -10.03
CA GLU A 54 -22.04 -6.06 -10.41
C GLU A 54 -22.66 -6.98 -9.35
N LEU A 55 -22.69 -6.54 -8.09
CA LEU A 55 -23.29 -7.22 -6.94
C LEU A 55 -24.26 -6.26 -6.23
N PRO A 56 -25.51 -6.11 -6.72
CA PRO A 56 -26.47 -5.14 -6.16
C PRO A 56 -26.83 -5.37 -4.68
N GLU A 57 -26.63 -6.59 -4.18
CA GLU A 57 -26.80 -6.95 -2.77
C GLU A 57 -25.63 -6.54 -1.88
N ALA A 58 -24.48 -6.22 -2.44
CA ALA A 58 -23.28 -5.80 -1.70
C ALA A 58 -23.42 -4.36 -1.22
N LYS A 59 -22.96 -4.09 0.01
CA LYS A 59 -22.80 -2.75 0.57
C LYS A 59 -21.35 -2.51 0.91
N VAL A 60 -20.69 -1.65 0.13
CA VAL A 60 -19.29 -1.33 0.33
C VAL A 60 -19.14 -0.08 1.19
N LYS A 61 -18.69 -0.27 2.43
CA LYS A 61 -18.39 0.81 3.36
C LYS A 61 -16.94 1.23 3.24
N MET A 62 -16.71 2.44 2.76
CA MET A 62 -15.36 2.98 2.55
C MET A 62 -14.87 3.72 3.81
N LEU A 63 -13.80 3.25 4.43
CA LEU A 63 -13.10 3.88 5.55
C LEU A 63 -11.63 4.10 5.16
N VAL A 64 -11.41 4.89 4.11
CA VAL A 64 -10.12 5.02 3.43
C VAL A 64 -9.44 6.38 3.59
N PHE A 65 -10.06 7.30 4.34
CA PHE A 65 -9.52 8.64 4.58
C PHE A 65 -9.08 8.85 6.04
N GLY A 66 -8.45 7.85 6.63
CA GLY A 66 -7.99 7.94 8.01
C GLY A 66 -9.07 7.76 9.10
N GLN A 67 -10.33 7.39 8.74
CA GLN A 67 -11.40 7.18 9.71
C GLN A 67 -11.10 6.03 10.68
N LEU A 68 -10.25 5.09 10.29
CA LEU A 68 -9.77 4.01 11.15
C LEU A 68 -8.51 4.40 11.94
N GLY A 69 -7.99 5.61 11.75
CA GLY A 69 -6.70 6.05 12.28
C GLY A 69 -5.52 5.55 11.44
N SER A 70 -4.52 4.96 12.08
CA SER A 70 -3.31 4.48 11.41
C SER A 70 -3.51 3.13 10.68
N GLU A 71 -2.55 2.74 9.85
CA GLU A 71 -2.57 1.43 9.17
C GLU A 71 -2.54 0.25 10.17
N GLU A 72 -1.91 0.40 11.35
CA GLU A 72 -1.93 -0.60 12.43
C GLU A 72 -3.36 -0.90 12.89
N ASN A 73 -4.21 0.11 12.92
CA ASN A 73 -5.62 -0.05 13.24
C ASN A 73 -6.38 -0.80 12.13
N ILE A 74 -6.01 -0.59 10.86
CA ILE A 74 -6.57 -1.33 9.71
C ILE A 74 -6.19 -2.80 9.83
N VAL A 75 -4.91 -3.11 10.10
CA VAL A 75 -4.44 -4.48 10.36
C VAL A 75 -5.20 -5.12 11.53
N SER A 76 -5.38 -4.39 12.62
CA SER A 76 -6.18 -4.85 13.75
C SER A 76 -7.65 -5.09 13.36
N GLY A 77 -8.20 -4.26 12.47
CA GLY A 77 -9.54 -4.39 11.90
C GLY A 77 -9.70 -5.68 11.09
N LEU A 78 -8.75 -5.97 10.19
CA LEU A 78 -8.70 -7.21 9.40
C LEU A 78 -8.67 -8.45 10.29
N ARG A 79 -7.78 -8.48 11.30
CA ARG A 79 -7.69 -9.59 12.25
C ARG A 79 -9.00 -9.84 13.02
N ARG A 80 -9.74 -8.77 13.35
CA ARG A 80 -10.99 -8.83 14.11
C ARG A 80 -12.25 -8.89 13.25
N ASN A 81 -12.13 -9.05 11.93
CA ASN A 81 -13.22 -9.05 10.97
C ASN A 81 -14.06 -7.76 10.97
N ARG A 82 -13.48 -6.62 11.34
CA ARG A 82 -14.11 -5.29 11.24
C ARG A 82 -13.82 -4.61 9.90
N VAL A 83 -12.77 -5.06 9.24
CA VAL A 83 -12.35 -4.70 7.88
C VAL A 83 -12.23 -6.01 7.12
N GLN A 84 -12.81 -6.09 5.92
CA GLN A 84 -12.76 -7.27 5.07
C GLN A 84 -11.76 -7.11 3.93
N PHE A 85 -11.56 -5.89 3.47
CA PHE A 85 -10.70 -5.55 2.34
C PHE A 85 -9.86 -4.31 2.69
N ALA A 86 -8.60 -4.26 2.32
CA ALA A 86 -7.74 -3.14 2.66
C ALA A 86 -6.62 -2.91 1.65
N ASN A 87 -6.20 -1.63 1.54
CA ASN A 87 -4.89 -1.28 1.02
C ASN A 87 -3.92 -1.14 2.20
N LEU A 88 -2.85 -1.90 2.17
CA LEU A 88 -1.79 -1.87 3.17
C LEU A 88 -0.45 -1.54 2.51
N SER A 89 0.26 -0.53 2.99
CA SER A 89 1.62 -0.27 2.54
C SER A 89 2.52 -1.48 2.82
N ALA A 90 3.55 -1.68 2.01
CA ALA A 90 4.56 -2.71 2.29
C ALA A 90 5.24 -2.48 3.64
N ILE A 91 5.31 -1.22 4.09
CA ILE A 91 5.82 -0.84 5.40
C ILE A 91 4.99 -1.49 6.52
N ILE A 92 3.66 -1.29 6.51
CA ILE A 92 2.81 -1.87 7.56
C ILE A 92 2.65 -3.38 7.39
N THR A 93 2.59 -3.87 6.15
CA THR A 93 2.52 -5.30 5.87
C THR A 93 3.73 -6.04 6.46
N SER A 94 4.90 -5.40 6.52
CA SER A 94 6.11 -5.97 7.14
C SER A 94 5.98 -6.24 8.64
N THR A 95 4.97 -5.68 9.31
CA THR A 95 4.67 -6.02 10.72
C THR A 95 3.94 -7.36 10.87
N LEU A 96 3.37 -7.87 9.77
CA LEU A 96 2.71 -9.17 9.68
C LEU A 96 3.61 -10.20 9.01
N ILE A 97 4.23 -9.79 7.93
CA ILE A 97 5.07 -10.58 7.02
C ILE A 97 6.39 -9.81 6.90
N PRO A 98 7.37 -10.10 7.78
CA PRO A 98 8.63 -9.34 7.86
C PRO A 98 9.36 -9.23 6.53
N GLU A 99 9.26 -10.25 5.68
CA GLU A 99 9.84 -10.29 4.34
C GLU A 99 9.41 -9.12 3.46
N THR A 100 8.21 -8.56 3.70
CA THR A 100 7.69 -7.43 2.93
C THR A 100 8.53 -6.17 3.09
N ALA A 101 9.33 -6.06 4.16
CA ALA A 101 10.27 -4.94 4.32
C ALA A 101 11.30 -4.88 3.17
N LEU A 102 11.64 -6.02 2.55
CA LEU A 102 12.58 -6.05 1.42
C LEU A 102 12.07 -5.25 0.22
N LEU A 103 10.76 -5.15 0.00
CA LEU A 103 10.22 -4.37 -1.14
C LEU A 103 10.59 -2.88 -1.08
N TYR A 104 10.87 -2.39 0.13
CA TYR A 104 11.26 -1.01 0.38
C TYR A 104 12.78 -0.84 0.54
N ALA A 105 13.57 -1.89 0.27
CA ALA A 105 15.02 -1.82 0.42
C ALA A 105 15.61 -0.73 -0.49
N PRO A 106 16.61 0.02 0.00
CA PRO A 106 17.18 1.13 -0.75
C PRO A 106 17.86 0.64 -2.04
N PHE A 107 17.51 1.30 -3.15
CA PHE A 107 18.01 0.99 -4.50
C PHE A 107 17.78 -0.45 -4.96
N LEU A 108 16.71 -1.08 -4.45
CA LEU A 108 16.32 -2.42 -4.88
C LEU A 108 15.98 -2.46 -6.37
N PHE A 109 15.29 -1.45 -6.87
CA PHE A 109 14.93 -1.31 -8.28
C PHE A 109 15.57 -0.06 -8.88
N ASP A 110 16.02 -0.16 -10.14
CA ASP A 110 16.65 0.96 -10.83
C ASP A 110 15.63 1.90 -11.48
N ASN A 111 14.50 1.38 -11.91
CA ASN A 111 13.41 2.11 -12.53
C ASN A 111 12.07 1.34 -12.41
N GLU A 112 10.98 2.02 -12.81
CA GLU A 112 9.63 1.47 -12.72
C GLU A 112 9.42 0.25 -13.62
N LYS A 113 9.99 0.23 -14.83
CA LYS A 113 9.83 -0.88 -15.80
C LYS A 113 10.49 -2.17 -15.29
N GLU A 114 11.67 -2.05 -14.71
CA GLU A 114 12.36 -3.17 -14.06
C GLU A 114 11.52 -3.69 -12.89
N ALA A 115 11.02 -2.78 -12.05
CA ALA A 115 10.17 -3.15 -10.92
C ALA A 115 8.89 -3.86 -11.38
N ASP A 116 8.16 -3.30 -12.36
CA ASP A 116 6.95 -3.90 -12.92
C ASP A 116 7.20 -5.33 -13.38
N PHE A 117 8.27 -5.53 -14.16
CA PHE A 117 8.64 -6.85 -14.65
C PHE A 117 8.88 -7.85 -13.51
N ILE A 118 9.56 -7.41 -12.45
CA ILE A 118 9.89 -8.27 -11.31
C ILE A 118 8.65 -8.55 -10.45
N PHE A 119 7.84 -7.55 -10.15
CA PHE A 119 6.60 -7.74 -9.40
C PHE A 119 5.65 -8.71 -10.10
N ASP A 120 5.46 -8.52 -11.40
CA ASP A 120 4.43 -9.26 -12.16
C ASP A 120 4.88 -10.70 -12.47
N ASN A 121 6.18 -10.95 -12.70
CA ASN A 121 6.67 -12.25 -13.13
C ASN A 121 7.36 -13.08 -12.03
N TYR A 122 7.80 -12.46 -10.92
CA TYR A 122 8.61 -13.14 -9.91
C TYR A 122 8.06 -13.05 -8.49
N LEU A 123 7.36 -11.96 -8.15
CA LEU A 123 6.98 -11.73 -6.76
C LEU A 123 5.52 -12.05 -6.46
N THR A 124 4.63 -11.99 -7.43
CA THR A 124 3.20 -12.16 -7.18
C THR A 124 2.88 -13.50 -6.52
N GLU A 125 3.43 -14.62 -7.02
CA GLU A 125 3.07 -15.94 -6.48
C GLU A 125 3.60 -16.15 -5.07
N ILE A 126 4.85 -15.78 -4.77
CA ILE A 126 5.39 -15.92 -3.43
C ILE A 126 4.66 -15.03 -2.42
N TYR A 127 4.17 -13.84 -2.85
CA TYR A 127 3.37 -12.97 -1.98
C TYR A 127 1.94 -13.49 -1.75
N LYS A 128 1.34 -14.18 -2.71
CA LYS A 128 0.09 -14.92 -2.49
C LYS A 128 0.25 -15.96 -1.37
N GLU A 129 1.33 -16.74 -1.42
CA GLU A 129 1.63 -17.74 -0.40
C GLU A 129 1.85 -17.10 0.98
N LEU A 130 2.75 -16.12 1.08
CA LEU A 130 3.08 -15.42 2.32
C LEU A 130 1.84 -14.76 2.97
N LEU A 131 0.98 -14.15 2.16
CA LEU A 131 -0.24 -13.53 2.65
C LEU A 131 -1.24 -14.59 3.13
N ALA A 132 -1.42 -15.68 2.37
CA ALA A 132 -2.32 -16.76 2.74
C ALA A 132 -1.93 -17.42 4.07
N GLU A 133 -0.63 -17.67 4.29
CA GLU A 133 -0.07 -18.18 5.55
C GLU A 133 -0.36 -17.23 6.73
N ASN A 134 -0.53 -15.94 6.47
CA ASN A 134 -0.84 -14.91 7.46
C ASN A 134 -2.32 -14.51 7.50
N GLY A 135 -3.22 -15.32 6.90
CA GLY A 135 -4.66 -15.12 6.96
C GLY A 135 -5.19 -14.00 6.07
N LEU A 136 -4.43 -13.63 5.06
CA LEU A 136 -4.78 -12.63 4.05
C LEU A 136 -4.83 -13.26 2.65
N GLU A 137 -5.71 -12.75 1.81
CA GLU A 137 -5.75 -13.04 0.38
C GLU A 137 -5.12 -11.89 -0.38
N PHE A 138 -4.24 -12.20 -1.33
CA PHE A 138 -3.66 -11.22 -2.25
C PHE A 138 -4.67 -10.89 -3.35
N ILE A 139 -4.95 -9.61 -3.54
CA ILE A 139 -5.85 -9.15 -4.61
C ILE A 139 -5.05 -8.49 -5.75
N ALA A 140 -4.27 -7.46 -5.42
CA ALA A 140 -3.49 -6.72 -6.41
C ALA A 140 -2.30 -5.99 -5.78
N TRP A 141 -1.31 -5.69 -6.59
CA TRP A 141 -0.31 -4.68 -6.28
C TRP A 141 -0.90 -3.28 -6.46
N SER A 142 -0.51 -2.35 -5.59
CA SER A 142 -0.77 -0.93 -5.73
C SER A 142 0.54 -0.16 -5.52
N GLU A 143 0.76 0.87 -6.33
CA GLU A 143 2.00 1.65 -6.29
C GLU A 143 1.80 2.92 -5.46
N ILE A 144 2.84 3.35 -4.74
CA ILE A 144 2.91 4.66 -4.05
C ILE A 144 3.88 5.58 -4.80
N GLY A 145 4.79 5.01 -5.58
CA GLY A 145 5.83 5.69 -6.33
C GLY A 145 7.17 5.75 -5.61
N PHE A 146 8.20 6.20 -6.34
CA PHE A 146 9.53 6.32 -5.76
C PHE A 146 9.59 7.35 -4.63
N HIS A 147 10.17 6.94 -3.51
CA HIS A 147 10.49 7.81 -2.41
C HIS A 147 11.74 8.64 -2.70
N ASN A 148 11.65 9.88 -2.32
CA ASN A 148 12.67 10.91 -2.46
C ASN A 148 12.85 11.60 -1.12
N ILE A 149 14.00 12.19 -0.88
CA ILE A 149 14.29 12.89 0.38
C ILE A 149 13.68 14.29 0.34
N TYR A 150 12.98 14.67 1.42
CA TYR A 150 12.62 16.04 1.69
C TYR A 150 13.40 16.56 2.92
N GLY A 151 13.66 17.85 2.95
CA GLY A 151 14.38 18.47 4.07
C GLY A 151 14.08 19.95 4.22
N LYS A 152 14.30 20.47 5.43
CA LYS A 152 14.30 21.93 5.70
C LYS A 152 15.45 22.62 4.99
N GLU A 153 16.55 21.91 4.85
CA GLU A 153 17.76 22.31 4.11
C GLU A 153 18.02 21.31 2.97
N PRO A 154 18.76 21.70 1.93
CA PRO A 154 19.11 20.79 0.85
C PRO A 154 19.91 19.58 1.35
N ILE A 155 19.56 18.39 0.88
CA ILE A 155 20.28 17.14 1.12
C ILE A 155 20.59 16.53 -0.26
N ILE A 156 21.69 16.95 -0.88
CA ILE A 156 22.06 16.56 -2.24
C ILE A 156 22.96 15.32 -2.23
N LEU A 157 23.87 15.25 -1.26
CA LEU A 157 24.80 14.13 -1.09
C LEU A 157 24.46 13.36 0.20
N PRO A 158 24.83 12.09 0.33
CA PRO A 158 24.66 11.37 1.59
C PRO A 158 25.30 12.07 2.79
N SER A 159 26.43 12.77 2.58
CA SER A 159 27.11 13.55 3.61
C SER A 159 26.26 14.67 4.19
N ASP A 160 25.32 15.22 3.44
CA ASP A 160 24.45 16.30 3.89
C ASP A 160 23.39 15.81 4.89
N ALA A 161 23.16 14.49 4.92
CA ALA A 161 22.24 13.85 5.86
C ALA A 161 22.87 13.51 7.21
N ILE A 162 24.21 13.55 7.31
CA ILE A 162 24.93 13.17 8.54
C ILE A 162 24.47 14.02 9.72
N GLY A 163 23.99 13.37 10.79
CA GLY A 163 23.51 14.00 12.02
C GLY A 163 22.21 14.81 11.85
N LYS A 164 21.53 14.78 10.68
CA LYS A 164 20.19 15.35 10.54
C LYS A 164 19.17 14.47 11.24
N ARG A 165 18.28 15.08 12.01
CA ARG A 165 17.13 14.38 12.61
C ARG A 165 16.17 13.94 11.51
N TYR A 166 16.31 12.69 11.12
CA TYR A 166 15.64 12.09 9.97
C TYR A 166 14.47 11.22 10.43
N ARG A 167 13.28 11.47 9.91
CA ARG A 167 12.12 10.65 10.20
C ARG A 167 12.31 9.24 9.65
N VAL A 168 12.09 8.23 10.48
CA VAL A 168 11.98 6.84 10.05
C VAL A 168 10.62 6.26 10.42
N SER A 169 10.12 5.35 9.58
CA SER A 169 8.93 4.57 9.86
C SER A 169 9.27 3.37 10.76
N ALA A 170 8.26 2.57 11.11
CA ALA A 170 8.46 1.31 11.83
C ALA A 170 9.19 0.24 10.98
N SER A 171 9.28 0.42 9.66
CA SER A 171 9.92 -0.54 8.76
C SER A 171 11.43 -0.61 8.95
N LEU A 172 11.96 -1.82 8.85
CA LEU A 172 13.39 -2.09 8.90
C LEU A 172 14.14 -1.36 7.76
N SER A 173 13.56 -1.30 6.56
CA SER A 173 14.14 -0.64 5.40
C SER A 173 14.37 0.86 5.60
N SER A 174 13.39 1.56 6.18
CA SER A 174 13.49 2.99 6.50
C SER A 174 14.65 3.27 7.48
N ARG A 175 14.77 2.41 8.50
CA ARG A 175 15.87 2.52 9.47
C ARG A 175 17.23 2.26 8.82
N TYR A 176 17.36 1.20 8.04
CA TYR A 176 18.63 0.85 7.41
C TYR A 176 19.09 1.88 6.38
N PHE A 177 18.15 2.51 5.66
CA PHE A 177 18.48 3.61 4.78
C PHE A 177 19.03 4.81 5.58
N ALA A 178 18.33 5.24 6.62
CA ALA A 178 18.77 6.38 7.44
C ALA A 178 20.11 6.12 8.16
N GLU A 179 20.33 4.88 8.66
CA GLU A 179 21.63 4.44 9.19
C GLU A 179 22.74 4.53 8.14
N ALA A 180 22.46 4.06 6.91
CA ALA A 180 23.44 4.03 5.82
C ALA A 180 23.93 5.42 5.39
N ILE A 181 23.08 6.44 5.54
CA ILE A 181 23.43 7.83 5.20
C ILE A 181 23.92 8.64 6.42
N GLY A 182 24.05 8.00 7.60
CA GLY A 182 24.55 8.64 8.81
C GLY A 182 23.61 9.64 9.47
N ALA A 183 22.32 9.55 9.21
CA ALA A 183 21.31 10.41 9.81
C ALA A 183 20.95 9.97 11.23
N ASP A 184 20.48 10.91 12.07
CA ASP A 184 19.91 10.62 13.38
C ASP A 184 18.47 10.16 13.23
N LEU A 185 18.20 8.90 13.59
CA LEU A 185 16.92 8.25 13.37
C LEU A 185 15.89 8.70 14.40
N ILE A 186 14.79 9.29 13.93
CA ILE A 186 13.66 9.69 14.77
C ILE A 186 12.42 8.86 14.35
N PRO A 187 12.13 7.75 15.07
CA PRO A 187 10.95 6.92 14.79
C PRO A 187 9.67 7.66 15.10
N MET A 188 8.73 7.70 14.14
CA MET A 188 7.41 8.28 14.38
C MET A 188 6.37 7.81 13.34
N GLY A 189 5.10 7.90 13.74
CA GLY A 189 3.94 7.65 12.89
C GLY A 189 3.82 8.66 11.74
N TYR A 190 3.12 8.27 10.68
CA TYR A 190 2.96 9.11 9.49
C TYR A 190 2.23 10.43 9.80
N GLY A 191 1.21 10.40 10.66
CA GLY A 191 0.42 11.59 11.02
C GLY A 191 1.15 12.63 11.86
N GLU A 192 2.32 12.29 12.42
CA GLU A 192 3.09 13.19 13.29
C GLU A 192 4.13 14.02 12.52
N ILE A 193 4.35 13.72 11.23
CA ILE A 193 5.46 14.28 10.44
C ILE A 193 5.39 15.80 10.35
N VAL A 194 4.25 16.37 9.93
CA VAL A 194 4.14 17.83 9.71
C VAL A 194 4.38 18.60 11.01
N GLN A 195 3.74 18.19 12.10
CA GLN A 195 3.92 18.79 13.40
C GLN A 195 5.37 18.67 13.89
N SER A 196 6.02 17.54 13.62
CA SER A 196 7.42 17.30 14.01
C SER A 196 8.40 18.13 13.18
N LEU A 197 8.10 18.40 11.92
CA LEU A 197 8.80 19.37 11.09
C LEU A 197 8.64 20.80 11.65
N GLN A 198 7.40 21.20 11.99
CA GLN A 198 7.12 22.54 12.55
C GLN A 198 7.90 22.80 13.82
N THR A 199 7.92 21.85 14.72
CA THR A 199 8.63 22.00 16.01
C THR A 199 10.14 21.78 15.91
N GLY A 200 10.64 21.34 14.76
CA GLY A 200 12.05 21.00 14.58
C GLY A 200 12.47 19.69 15.26
N LEU A 201 11.52 18.84 15.66
CA LEU A 201 11.83 17.50 16.16
C LEU A 201 12.51 16.65 15.06
N ILE A 202 12.08 16.84 13.81
CA ILE A 202 12.77 16.32 12.62
C ILE A 202 13.12 17.45 11.66
N GLU A 203 14.13 17.23 10.83
CA GLU A 203 14.61 18.17 9.81
C GLU A 203 14.42 17.61 8.40
N ALA A 204 14.31 16.28 8.29
CA ALA A 204 14.24 15.59 7.01
C ALA A 204 13.45 14.27 7.13
N GLY A 205 13.16 13.70 5.98
CA GLY A 205 12.55 12.38 5.80
C GLY A 205 12.42 12.05 4.32
N ASP A 206 11.65 11.03 4.02
CA ASP A 206 11.41 10.62 2.63
C ASP A 206 9.92 10.38 2.35
N ASN A 207 9.52 10.60 1.11
CA ASN A 207 8.20 10.23 0.62
C ASN A 207 8.16 10.25 -0.92
N SER A 208 7.08 9.68 -1.51
CA SER A 208 6.73 9.95 -2.90
C SER A 208 6.25 11.39 -3.06
N ILE A 209 6.37 11.95 -4.28
CA ILE A 209 5.98 13.33 -4.54
C ILE A 209 4.50 13.58 -4.21
N ALA A 210 3.60 12.69 -4.63
CA ALA A 210 2.17 12.85 -4.39
C ALA A 210 1.83 12.93 -2.89
N LEU A 211 2.41 12.04 -2.06
CA LEU A 211 2.22 12.07 -0.61
C LEU A 211 2.96 13.23 0.07
N TYR A 212 4.02 13.73 -0.52
CA TYR A 212 4.74 14.89 0.01
C TYR A 212 3.93 16.17 -0.18
N VAL A 213 3.48 16.48 -1.39
CA VAL A 213 2.77 17.71 -1.70
C VAL A 213 1.33 17.75 -1.16
N LYS A 214 0.63 16.61 -1.15
CA LYS A 214 -0.80 16.57 -0.77
C LYS A 214 -1.05 16.44 0.72
N THR A 215 0.01 16.39 1.54
CA THR A 215 -0.10 16.32 3.01
C THR A 215 0.58 17.46 3.74
N GLY A 216 1.02 18.51 3.02
CA GLY A 216 1.52 19.76 3.60
C GLY A 216 2.96 19.71 4.11
N LYS A 217 3.74 18.69 3.75
CA LYS A 217 5.15 18.59 4.17
C LYS A 217 6.03 19.65 3.49
N GLU A 218 5.69 20.02 2.26
CA GLU A 218 6.40 21.02 1.45
C GLU A 218 6.47 22.38 2.11
N GLN A 219 5.47 22.72 2.93
CA GLN A 219 5.43 24.01 3.63
C GLN A 219 6.52 24.10 4.73
N GLU A 220 6.89 22.96 5.31
CA GLU A 220 7.83 22.90 6.44
C GLU A 220 9.23 22.44 6.01
N ALA A 221 9.35 21.72 4.91
CA ALA A 221 10.57 21.14 4.38
C ALA A 221 10.57 21.25 2.85
N PRO A 222 10.84 22.46 2.29
CA PRO A 222 10.63 22.75 0.87
C PRO A 222 11.66 22.15 -0.08
N HIS A 223 12.78 21.63 0.42
CA HIS A 223 13.79 20.98 -0.42
C HIS A 223 13.41 19.53 -0.70
N TYR A 224 13.36 19.16 -1.97
CA TYR A 224 12.98 17.83 -2.42
C TYR A 224 14.03 17.26 -3.38
N THR A 225 14.81 16.27 -2.93
CA THR A 225 15.92 15.69 -3.69
C THR A 225 15.51 14.38 -4.32
N LEU A 226 15.60 14.28 -5.63
CA LEU A 226 15.16 13.13 -6.44
C LEU A 226 16.12 11.93 -6.31
N THR A 227 16.27 11.43 -5.10
CA THR A 227 17.11 10.26 -4.81
C THR A 227 16.55 8.97 -5.38
N ARG A 228 15.21 8.83 -5.49
CA ARG A 228 14.52 7.63 -5.99
C ARG A 228 15.09 6.36 -5.35
N HIS A 229 15.30 6.40 -4.04
CA HIS A 229 16.05 5.38 -3.32
C HIS A 229 15.21 4.15 -2.94
N SER A 230 13.89 4.29 -2.83
CA SER A 230 12.98 3.16 -2.55
C SER A 230 11.70 3.30 -3.36
N LEU A 231 11.21 2.21 -3.92
CA LEU A 231 9.91 2.18 -4.58
C LEU A 231 8.83 1.86 -3.54
N GLY A 232 7.93 2.80 -3.32
CA GLY A 232 6.79 2.62 -2.44
C GLY A 232 5.75 1.72 -3.09
N MET A 233 5.44 0.61 -2.43
CA MET A 233 4.41 -0.34 -2.84
C MET A 233 3.39 -0.55 -1.73
N SER A 234 2.18 -0.84 -2.14
CA SER A 234 1.08 -1.31 -1.29
C SER A 234 0.51 -2.60 -1.86
N LEU A 235 -0.22 -3.30 -1.03
CA LEU A 235 -0.93 -4.52 -1.38
C LEU A 235 -2.42 -4.32 -1.12
N MET A 236 -3.24 -4.61 -2.12
CA MET A 236 -4.66 -4.79 -1.92
C MET A 236 -4.88 -6.20 -1.40
N VAL A 237 -5.45 -6.31 -0.23
CA VAL A 237 -5.64 -7.59 0.46
C VAL A 237 -7.06 -7.75 0.97
N ALA A 238 -7.55 -8.98 1.00
CA ALA A 238 -8.76 -9.33 1.71
C ALA A 238 -8.45 -10.21 2.93
N ARG A 239 -9.30 -10.17 3.95
CA ARG A 239 -9.23 -11.13 5.06
C ARG A 239 -9.56 -12.53 4.52
N LYS A 240 -8.61 -13.47 4.62
CA LYS A 240 -8.71 -14.81 4.00
C LYS A 240 -9.99 -15.56 4.39
N ALA A 241 -10.29 -15.63 5.68
CA ALA A 241 -11.48 -16.34 6.15
C ALA A 241 -12.82 -15.71 5.69
N TRP A 242 -12.85 -14.41 5.38
CA TRP A 242 -14.00 -13.76 4.76
C TRP A 242 -14.02 -14.08 3.26
N TRP A 243 -12.89 -13.96 2.58
CA TRP A 243 -12.73 -14.26 1.16
C TRP A 243 -13.16 -15.69 0.82
N ASP A 244 -12.70 -16.67 1.60
CA ASP A 244 -13.04 -18.08 1.40
C ASP A 244 -14.52 -18.41 1.65
N GLY A 245 -15.25 -17.55 2.35
CA GLY A 245 -16.69 -17.64 2.55
C GLY A 245 -17.54 -17.06 1.42
N LEU A 246 -16.92 -16.35 0.48
CA LEU A 246 -17.60 -15.80 -0.69
C LEU A 246 -17.87 -16.88 -1.74
N THR A 247 -18.91 -16.68 -2.53
CA THR A 247 -19.16 -17.48 -3.73
C THR A 247 -18.09 -17.18 -4.79
N ASN A 248 -17.92 -18.10 -5.75
CA ASN A 248 -16.99 -17.90 -6.87
C ASN A 248 -17.29 -16.62 -7.67
N ASN A 249 -18.58 -16.25 -7.79
CA ASN A 249 -18.98 -15.02 -8.48
C ASN A 249 -18.57 -13.77 -7.70
N GLU A 250 -18.80 -13.75 -6.40
CA GLU A 250 -18.40 -12.63 -5.53
C GLU A 250 -16.89 -12.46 -5.51
N GLN A 251 -16.12 -13.56 -5.37
CA GLN A 251 -14.66 -13.51 -5.44
C GLN A 251 -14.17 -12.94 -6.77
N LYS A 252 -14.78 -13.38 -7.88
CA LYS A 252 -14.43 -12.90 -9.21
C LYS A 252 -14.71 -11.40 -9.34
N VAL A 253 -15.91 -10.96 -9.00
CA VAL A 253 -16.30 -9.54 -9.11
C VAL A 253 -15.42 -8.67 -8.24
N ILE A 254 -15.24 -9.02 -6.97
CA ILE A 254 -14.43 -8.25 -6.04
C ILE A 254 -12.94 -8.24 -6.46
N GLY A 255 -12.41 -9.36 -6.90
CA GLY A 255 -11.02 -9.47 -7.36
C GLY A 255 -10.74 -8.68 -8.64
N GLU A 256 -11.73 -8.56 -9.53
CA GLU A 256 -11.61 -7.82 -10.80
C GLU A 256 -12.03 -6.34 -10.69
N ALA A 257 -12.66 -5.92 -9.58
CA ALA A 257 -13.16 -4.57 -9.39
C ALA A 257 -12.04 -3.53 -9.16
N TRP A 258 -10.88 -3.97 -8.63
CA TRP A 258 -9.72 -3.08 -8.52
C TRP A 258 -9.15 -2.80 -9.91
N PRO A 259 -8.76 -1.55 -10.22
CA PRO A 259 -8.19 -1.24 -11.53
C PRO A 259 -7.02 -2.18 -11.88
N LYS A 260 -6.96 -2.60 -13.13
CA LYS A 260 -5.85 -3.44 -13.60
C LYS A 260 -4.52 -2.77 -13.29
N VAL A 261 -3.56 -3.56 -12.81
CA VAL A 261 -2.29 -3.04 -12.27
C VAL A 261 -1.55 -2.14 -13.24
N GLU A 262 -1.57 -2.44 -14.54
CA GLU A 262 -0.91 -1.63 -15.57
C GLU A 262 -1.59 -0.26 -15.72
N ILE A 263 -2.93 -0.21 -15.61
CA ILE A 263 -3.72 1.02 -15.70
C ILE A 263 -3.47 1.87 -14.45
N ALA A 264 -3.56 1.24 -13.25
CA ALA A 264 -3.34 1.90 -11.98
C ALA A 264 -1.92 2.52 -11.90
N ARG A 265 -0.89 1.77 -12.27
CA ARG A 265 0.51 2.27 -12.33
C ARG A 265 0.63 3.47 -13.27
N LYS A 266 0.06 3.38 -14.48
CA LYS A 266 0.10 4.49 -15.44
C LYS A 266 -0.54 5.76 -14.90
N GLN A 267 -1.69 5.64 -14.25
CA GLN A 267 -2.42 6.79 -13.68
C GLN A 267 -1.65 7.41 -12.51
N LEU A 268 -1.15 6.60 -11.57
CA LEU A 268 -0.36 7.07 -10.42
C LEU A 268 0.94 7.75 -10.84
N ARG A 269 1.62 7.22 -11.86
CA ARG A 269 2.85 7.82 -12.41
C ARG A 269 2.58 9.11 -13.18
N ALA A 270 1.43 9.21 -13.86
CA ALA A 270 1.00 10.47 -14.50
C ALA A 270 0.74 11.56 -13.45
N GLU A 271 0.06 11.22 -12.34
CA GLU A 271 -0.13 12.12 -11.21
C GLU A 271 1.22 12.58 -10.62
N ALA A 272 2.15 11.66 -10.40
CA ALA A 272 3.48 12.00 -9.86
C ALA A 272 4.28 12.94 -10.79
N ILE A 273 4.15 12.77 -12.11
CA ILE A 273 4.79 13.66 -13.10
C ILE A 273 4.13 15.05 -13.04
N GLU A 274 2.80 15.12 -12.94
CA GLU A 274 2.07 16.37 -12.82
C GLU A 274 2.43 17.10 -11.53
N ASP A 275 2.41 16.43 -10.39
CA ASP A 275 2.80 16.99 -9.08
C ASP A 275 4.25 17.54 -9.13
N LEU A 276 5.17 16.80 -9.75
CA LEU A 276 6.55 17.24 -9.90
C LEU A 276 6.67 18.44 -10.84
N SER A 277 5.89 18.52 -11.93
CA SER A 277 5.88 19.65 -12.85
C SER A 277 5.35 20.93 -12.20
N ASN A 278 4.47 20.80 -11.22
CA ASN A 278 3.87 21.92 -10.48
C ASN A 278 4.67 22.29 -9.21
N ALA A 279 5.72 21.56 -8.88
CA ALA A 279 6.46 21.68 -7.62
C ALA A 279 6.98 23.11 -7.36
N GLU A 280 7.57 23.76 -8.36
CA GLU A 280 8.08 25.14 -8.24
C GLU A 280 6.97 26.15 -7.89
N ALA A 281 5.81 26.02 -8.54
CA ALA A 281 4.64 26.87 -8.26
C ALA A 281 4.10 26.68 -6.83
N MET A 282 4.38 25.52 -6.21
CA MET A 282 4.05 25.21 -4.83
C MET A 282 5.14 25.63 -3.83
N GLY A 283 6.21 26.29 -4.30
CA GLY A 283 7.33 26.74 -3.48
C GLY A 283 8.34 25.62 -3.16
N ILE A 284 8.30 24.50 -3.84
CA ILE A 284 9.20 23.38 -3.64
C ILE A 284 10.48 23.60 -4.47
N ILE A 285 11.61 23.38 -3.84
CA ILE A 285 12.93 23.45 -4.47
C ILE A 285 13.37 22.03 -4.81
N VAL A 286 13.17 21.64 -6.06
CA VAL A 286 13.51 20.30 -6.55
C VAL A 286 14.99 20.21 -6.91
N HIS A 287 15.66 19.21 -6.37
CA HIS A 287 17.06 18.91 -6.65
C HIS A 287 17.16 17.60 -7.46
N SER A 288 17.59 17.70 -8.72
CA SER A 288 17.95 16.54 -9.51
C SER A 288 19.37 16.11 -9.19
N LEU A 289 19.61 14.80 -9.19
CA LEU A 289 20.95 14.24 -9.01
C LEU A 289 21.57 13.90 -10.38
N ASP A 290 22.82 14.27 -10.56
CA ASP A 290 23.60 13.74 -11.66
C ASP A 290 24.03 12.27 -11.40
N THR A 291 24.69 11.68 -12.38
CA THR A 291 25.12 10.27 -12.33
C THR A 291 26.09 10.01 -11.16
N GLU A 292 27.01 10.93 -10.89
CA GLU A 292 28.03 10.79 -9.85
C GLU A 292 27.38 10.90 -8.47
N GLN A 293 26.53 11.91 -8.27
CA GLN A 293 25.75 12.10 -7.04
C GLN A 293 24.88 10.87 -6.74
N ARG A 294 24.15 10.36 -7.74
CA ARG A 294 23.34 9.15 -7.59
C ARG A 294 24.18 7.92 -7.24
N ALA A 295 25.37 7.79 -7.82
CA ALA A 295 26.29 6.70 -7.50
C ALA A 295 26.76 6.75 -6.03
N LEU A 296 26.95 7.96 -5.45
CA LEU A 296 27.28 8.11 -4.04
C LEU A 296 26.17 7.60 -3.12
N TRP A 297 24.90 7.88 -3.44
CA TRP A 297 23.75 7.36 -2.70
C TRP A 297 23.66 5.83 -2.76
N LYS A 298 23.85 5.25 -3.96
CA LYS A 298 23.90 3.79 -4.11
C LYS A 298 25.05 3.18 -3.30
N LYS A 299 26.22 3.82 -3.32
CA LYS A 299 27.40 3.37 -2.56
C LYS A 299 27.18 3.44 -1.05
N ALA A 300 26.56 4.50 -0.54
CA ALA A 300 26.24 4.62 0.87
C ALA A 300 25.29 3.51 1.35
N SER A 301 24.37 3.09 0.50
CA SER A 301 23.40 2.02 0.79
C SER A 301 23.86 0.61 0.44
N GLN A 302 25.12 0.45 0.00
CA GLN A 302 25.66 -0.85 -0.43
C GLN A 302 25.63 -1.88 0.72
N GLY A 303 25.19 -3.10 0.41
CA GLY A 303 25.10 -4.20 1.37
C GLY A 303 23.89 -4.14 2.31
N GLN A 304 23.09 -3.07 2.27
CA GLN A 304 21.90 -2.99 3.16
C GLN A 304 20.82 -4.01 2.79
N ILE A 305 20.67 -4.35 1.51
CA ILE A 305 19.66 -5.33 1.06
C ILE A 305 19.97 -6.71 1.62
N GLU A 306 21.22 -7.16 1.49
CA GLU A 306 21.69 -8.43 2.04
C GLU A 306 21.56 -8.46 3.57
N ARG A 307 22.02 -7.39 4.23
CA ARG A 307 21.89 -7.23 5.69
C ARG A 307 20.42 -7.28 6.14
N MET A 308 19.50 -6.69 5.38
CA MET A 308 18.07 -6.78 5.65
C MET A 308 17.57 -8.20 5.52
N ALA A 309 17.88 -8.89 4.42
CA ALA A 309 17.45 -10.26 4.18
C ALA A 309 17.94 -11.21 5.30
N ASP A 310 19.19 -11.06 5.73
CA ASP A 310 19.76 -11.84 6.83
C ASP A 310 19.08 -11.53 8.18
N THR A 311 18.77 -10.25 8.44
CA THR A 311 18.11 -9.85 9.70
C THR A 311 16.67 -10.29 9.76
N ILE A 312 15.92 -10.21 8.65
CA ILE A 312 14.53 -10.63 8.56
C ILE A 312 14.40 -12.15 8.69
N GLY A 313 15.28 -12.89 8.02
CA GLY A 313 15.21 -14.37 7.98
C GLY A 313 14.03 -14.85 7.15
N GLY A 314 13.38 -15.94 7.58
CA GLY A 314 12.24 -16.52 6.89
C GLY A 314 12.52 -16.80 5.41
N ARG A 315 11.61 -16.37 4.54
CA ARG A 315 11.74 -16.50 3.07
C ARG A 315 12.45 -15.32 2.40
N SER A 316 13.12 -14.45 3.18
CA SER A 316 13.79 -13.25 2.65
C SER A 316 14.88 -13.56 1.64
N GLN A 317 15.63 -14.67 1.84
CA GLN A 317 16.65 -15.08 0.88
C GLN A 317 16.04 -15.64 -0.42
N ASP A 318 14.89 -16.30 -0.36
CA ASP A 318 14.14 -16.74 -1.54
C ASP A 318 13.68 -15.51 -2.35
N LEU A 319 13.06 -14.53 -1.66
CA LEU A 319 12.66 -13.26 -2.27
C LEU A 319 13.82 -12.54 -2.94
N LEU A 320 14.94 -12.40 -2.23
CA LEU A 320 16.13 -11.76 -2.77
C LEU A 320 16.67 -12.50 -4.00
N SER A 321 16.64 -13.82 -3.99
CA SER A 321 17.04 -14.65 -5.12
C SER A 321 16.12 -14.45 -6.33
N LEU A 322 14.80 -14.40 -6.12
CA LEU A 322 13.83 -14.13 -7.17
C LEU A 322 14.04 -12.72 -7.76
N ILE A 323 14.26 -11.71 -6.92
CA ILE A 323 14.54 -10.35 -7.36
C ILE A 323 15.83 -10.30 -8.20
N LYS A 324 16.92 -10.91 -7.73
CA LYS A 324 18.20 -10.98 -8.47
C LYS A 324 18.03 -11.68 -9.82
N LYS A 325 17.27 -12.78 -9.84
CA LYS A 325 16.94 -13.47 -11.10
C LYS A 325 16.12 -12.59 -12.02
N GLY A 326 15.06 -11.95 -11.51
CA GLY A 326 14.21 -11.05 -12.29
C GLY A 326 15.00 -9.87 -12.88
N LYS A 327 15.94 -9.27 -12.12
CA LYS A 327 16.83 -8.22 -12.62
C LYS A 327 17.73 -8.72 -13.77
N ALA A 328 18.28 -9.92 -13.64
CA ALA A 328 19.13 -10.53 -14.68
C ALA A 328 18.32 -10.80 -15.96
N ASP A 329 17.11 -11.37 -15.82
CA ASP A 329 16.24 -11.69 -16.94
C ASP A 329 15.70 -10.42 -17.61
N TYR A 330 15.31 -9.39 -16.83
CA TYR A 330 14.94 -8.07 -17.36
C TYR A 330 16.08 -7.46 -18.19
N LYS A 331 17.29 -7.46 -17.65
CA LYS A 331 18.47 -6.95 -18.35
C LYS A 331 18.73 -7.72 -19.65
N ALA A 332 18.64 -9.04 -19.62
CA ALA A 332 18.84 -9.86 -20.82
C ALA A 332 17.79 -9.60 -21.91
N GLN A 333 16.56 -9.27 -21.51
CA GLN A 333 15.44 -9.06 -22.43
C GLN A 333 15.36 -7.63 -22.99
N PHE A 334 15.76 -6.61 -22.20
CA PHE A 334 15.50 -5.20 -22.51
C PHE A 334 16.77 -4.32 -22.57
N SER A 335 17.98 -4.86 -22.30
CA SER A 335 19.21 -4.10 -22.54
C SER A 335 19.67 -4.38 -23.97
N GLU A 336 19.46 -3.40 -24.85
CA GLU A 336 20.15 -3.29 -26.13
C GLU A 336 21.56 -2.76 -25.93
#